data_4c66971f3eea10820f020bda04a7b6ab
#
_entry.id   4c66971f3eea10820f020bda04a7b6ab
#
_cell.length_a   1.000
_cell.length_b   1.000
_cell.length_c   1.000
_cell.angle_alpha   90.00
_cell.angle_beta   90.00
_cell.angle_gamma   90.00
#
_symmetry.space_group_name_H-M   'P 1'
#
loop_
_entity.id
_entity.type
_entity.pdbx_description
1 polymer ?
#
loop_
_entity_poly.entity_id
_entity_poly.type
_entity_poly.pdbx_seq_one_letter_code
_entity_poly.pdbx_strand_id
1 'polypeptide(L)'
;MNILDEILDVKKKEVSDLKKYYTLSSFTEMEFFESWLPRFTEKLNKNNIVSIIAEIKKASPSKGMIREDFNHIAIAETYFQHGADAVSVLTDVNFFKGKIEYLRDIARFKNVPLLRKDFIIDEYQIFESKAFGADIILLISEILSKNQIAELTQAAYEIGLEVLLELHSEEQLKKIDFHLNKLIGINNRNLNDFSVDLNTSINISKKLPDDVKVVSESGIKNKDDIFQLKKNNVDAILIGEYLMTSDNIEAALTQLKEWCQSEN
;
A
#
# COMPACT_ATOMS: atom_id res chain seq x y z
N MET A 1 -22.03 13.55 -4.88
CA MET A 1 -21.43 12.20 -4.80
C MET A 1 -20.03 12.40 -4.31
N ASN A 2 -19.61 11.66 -3.31
CA ASN A 2 -18.22 11.70 -2.80
C ASN A 2 -17.32 10.98 -3.81
N ILE A 3 -16.04 11.35 -3.90
CA ILE A 3 -15.06 10.70 -4.79
C ILE A 3 -14.98 9.18 -4.56
N LEU A 4 -15.14 8.73 -3.32
CA LEU A 4 -15.15 7.29 -2.99
C LEU A 4 -16.34 6.56 -3.58
N ASP A 5 -17.52 7.19 -3.62
CA ASP A 5 -18.72 6.60 -4.24
C ASP A 5 -18.50 6.39 -5.74
N GLU A 6 -17.89 7.38 -6.43
CA GLU A 6 -17.55 7.28 -7.85
C GLU A 6 -16.54 6.16 -8.11
N ILE A 7 -15.50 6.06 -7.26
CA ILE A 7 -14.50 4.99 -7.33
C ILE A 7 -15.17 3.62 -7.17
N LEU A 8 -16.03 3.46 -6.16
CA LEU A 8 -16.72 2.20 -5.89
C LEU A 8 -17.62 1.77 -7.04
N ASP A 9 -18.31 2.70 -7.68
CA ASP A 9 -19.18 2.37 -8.83
C ASP A 9 -18.36 1.92 -10.04
N VAL A 10 -17.18 2.52 -10.25
CA VAL A 10 -16.23 2.05 -11.27
C VAL A 10 -15.70 0.66 -10.93
N LYS A 11 -15.25 0.42 -9.68
CA LYS A 11 -14.72 -0.87 -9.24
C LYS A 11 -15.73 -2.01 -9.34
N LYS A 12 -17.00 -1.77 -9.01
CA LYS A 12 -18.07 -2.77 -9.21
C LYS A 12 -18.18 -3.21 -10.68
N LYS A 13 -18.02 -2.27 -11.64
CA LYS A 13 -18.03 -2.60 -13.06
C LYS A 13 -16.78 -3.39 -13.45
N GLU A 14 -15.60 -2.95 -13.01
CA GLU A 14 -14.33 -3.65 -13.25
C GLU A 14 -14.38 -5.08 -12.73
N VAL A 15 -14.87 -5.32 -11.50
CA VAL A 15 -15.07 -6.66 -10.94
C VAL A 15 -16.09 -7.47 -11.76
N SER A 16 -17.21 -6.85 -12.16
CA SER A 16 -18.19 -7.52 -13.01
C SER A 16 -17.60 -7.97 -14.34
N ASP A 17 -16.74 -7.16 -14.94
CA ASP A 17 -16.07 -7.51 -16.20
C ASP A 17 -14.98 -8.57 -15.95
N LEU A 18 -14.21 -8.47 -14.87
CA LEU A 18 -13.23 -9.48 -14.49
C LEU A 18 -13.86 -10.88 -14.36
N LYS A 19 -15.02 -10.99 -13.72
CA LYS A 19 -15.80 -12.23 -13.55
C LYS A 19 -16.35 -12.82 -14.87
N LYS A 20 -16.47 -12.02 -15.93
CA LYS A 20 -16.89 -12.52 -17.25
C LYS A 20 -15.74 -13.21 -17.99
N TYR A 21 -14.52 -12.75 -17.81
CA TYR A 21 -13.36 -13.21 -18.58
C TYR A 21 -12.52 -14.23 -17.83
N TYR A 22 -12.55 -14.25 -16.49
CA TYR A 22 -11.73 -15.11 -15.66
C TYR A 22 -12.57 -15.91 -14.67
N THR A 23 -12.14 -17.14 -14.40
CA THR A 23 -12.56 -17.91 -13.21
C THR A 23 -11.46 -17.79 -12.15
N LEU A 24 -11.76 -18.08 -10.89
CA LEU A 24 -10.73 -18.08 -9.84
C LEU A 24 -9.61 -19.10 -10.17
N SER A 25 -9.98 -20.26 -10.73
CA SER A 25 -9.00 -21.28 -11.14
C SER A 25 -8.09 -20.81 -12.29
N SER A 26 -8.54 -19.93 -13.19
CA SER A 26 -7.66 -19.42 -14.24
C SER A 26 -6.54 -18.53 -13.72
N PHE A 27 -6.73 -17.89 -12.58
CA PHE A 27 -5.66 -17.13 -11.93
C PHE A 27 -4.60 -18.04 -11.31
N THR A 28 -5.00 -19.21 -10.78
CA THR A 28 -4.05 -20.16 -10.16
C THR A 28 -3.06 -20.76 -11.15
N GLU A 29 -3.38 -20.72 -12.46
CA GLU A 29 -2.51 -21.20 -13.54
C GLU A 29 -1.52 -20.13 -14.04
N MET A 30 -1.61 -18.88 -13.55
CA MET A 30 -0.76 -17.78 -14.02
C MET A 30 0.63 -17.80 -13.39
N GLU A 31 1.61 -17.23 -14.11
CA GLU A 31 3.06 -17.28 -13.85
C GLU A 31 3.46 -16.99 -12.39
N PHE A 32 2.84 -16.03 -11.74
CA PHE A 32 3.26 -15.56 -10.41
C PHE A 32 2.43 -16.12 -9.25
N PHE A 33 1.39 -16.92 -9.51
CA PHE A 33 0.47 -17.34 -8.45
C PHE A 33 1.18 -18.14 -7.34
N GLU A 34 2.11 -19.00 -7.70
CA GLU A 34 2.92 -19.78 -6.77
C GLU A 34 4.20 -19.05 -6.30
N SER A 35 4.42 -17.80 -6.76
CA SER A 35 5.59 -17.03 -6.33
C SER A 35 5.50 -16.67 -4.85
N TRP A 36 6.65 -16.68 -4.17
CA TRP A 36 6.73 -16.39 -2.74
C TRP A 36 7.93 -15.52 -2.41
N LEU A 37 7.74 -14.57 -1.51
CA LEU A 37 8.79 -13.82 -0.83
C LEU A 37 8.53 -13.83 0.68
N PRO A 38 9.56 -13.64 1.53
CA PRO A 38 9.36 -13.44 2.97
C PRO A 38 8.38 -12.31 3.23
N ARG A 39 7.51 -12.48 4.20
CA ARG A 39 6.50 -11.50 4.57
C ARG A 39 7.14 -10.15 4.93
N PHE A 40 6.48 -9.08 4.53
CA PHE A 40 6.91 -7.72 4.88
C PHE A 40 6.92 -7.52 6.40
N THR A 41 5.90 -8.02 7.09
CA THR A 41 5.80 -7.94 8.56
C THR A 41 6.98 -8.59 9.30
N GLU A 42 7.61 -9.63 8.74
CA GLU A 42 8.79 -10.28 9.32
C GLU A 42 10.06 -9.41 9.25
N LYS A 43 10.06 -8.41 8.36
CA LYS A 43 11.17 -7.46 8.20
C LYS A 43 11.07 -6.26 9.12
N LEU A 44 9.87 -5.97 9.66
CA LEU A 44 9.61 -4.80 10.47
C LEU A 44 10.22 -4.93 11.89
N ASN A 45 10.54 -3.78 12.49
CA ASN A 45 11.12 -3.66 13.84
C ASN A 45 12.51 -4.29 14.05
N LYS A 46 13.26 -4.51 12.98
CA LYS A 46 14.67 -4.86 13.12
C LYS A 46 15.47 -3.59 13.43
N ASN A 47 16.04 -3.51 14.64
CA ASN A 47 16.98 -2.46 15.06
C ASN A 47 16.39 -1.03 15.21
N ASN A 48 15.12 -0.89 15.57
CA ASN A 48 14.48 0.42 15.77
C ASN A 48 14.59 1.33 14.52
N ILE A 49 14.46 0.77 13.33
CA ILE A 49 14.49 1.45 12.03
C ILE A 49 13.06 1.53 11.48
N VAL A 50 12.71 2.66 10.90
CA VAL A 50 11.44 2.80 10.16
C VAL A 50 11.65 2.27 8.74
N SER A 51 10.85 1.26 8.35
CA SER A 51 10.92 0.67 7.01
C SER A 51 10.23 1.56 5.97
N ILE A 52 10.64 1.43 4.70
CA ILE A 52 10.14 2.26 3.59
C ILE A 52 9.36 1.41 2.61
N ILE A 53 8.07 1.71 2.42
CA ILE A 53 7.27 1.27 1.27
C ILE A 53 7.31 2.38 0.24
N ALA A 54 8.10 2.22 -0.81
CA ALA A 54 8.25 3.22 -1.87
C ALA A 54 7.14 3.06 -2.92
N GLU A 55 6.34 4.11 -3.14
CA GLU A 55 5.16 4.04 -4.00
C GLU A 55 5.45 4.54 -5.43
N ILE A 56 5.10 3.72 -6.42
CA ILE A 56 5.11 4.05 -7.85
C ILE A 56 3.74 4.60 -8.24
N LYS A 57 3.66 5.92 -8.44
CA LYS A 57 2.41 6.63 -8.69
C LYS A 57 2.54 7.68 -9.79
N LYS A 58 1.76 7.52 -10.89
CA LYS A 58 1.77 8.43 -12.03
C LYS A 58 0.94 9.67 -11.80
N ALA A 59 -0.23 9.51 -11.20
CA ALA A 59 -1.20 10.58 -10.98
C ALA A 59 -2.02 10.33 -9.71
N SER A 60 -2.74 11.34 -9.23
CA SER A 60 -3.75 11.19 -8.16
C SER A 60 -4.88 12.21 -8.33
N PRO A 61 -6.08 11.96 -7.76
CA PRO A 61 -7.20 12.90 -7.80
C PRO A 61 -6.87 14.28 -7.22
N SER A 62 -6.04 14.33 -6.17
CA SER A 62 -5.69 15.57 -5.47
C SER A 62 -4.61 16.42 -6.14
N LYS A 63 -3.76 15.81 -7.00
CA LYS A 63 -2.60 16.47 -7.62
C LYS A 63 -2.61 16.43 -9.16
N GLY A 64 -3.52 15.68 -9.77
CA GLY A 64 -3.48 15.41 -11.20
C GLY A 64 -2.25 14.57 -11.58
N MET A 65 -1.61 14.90 -12.70
CA MET A 65 -0.38 14.26 -13.16
C MET A 65 0.79 14.62 -12.22
N ILE A 66 1.44 13.63 -11.65
CA ILE A 66 2.58 13.80 -10.73
C ILE A 66 3.90 13.66 -11.48
N ARG A 67 3.98 12.69 -12.40
CA ARG A 67 5.19 12.45 -13.19
C ARG A 67 4.81 12.17 -14.66
N GLU A 68 5.24 13.04 -15.55
CA GLU A 68 4.98 12.89 -17.01
C GLU A 68 5.88 11.83 -17.62
N ASP A 69 7.20 11.92 -17.35
CA ASP A 69 8.18 10.89 -17.74
C ASP A 69 8.13 9.73 -16.75
N PHE A 70 7.16 8.82 -16.99
CA PHE A 70 6.84 7.72 -16.12
C PHE A 70 7.24 6.37 -16.74
N ASN A 71 8.33 5.81 -16.23
CA ASN A 71 8.78 4.46 -16.54
C ASN A 71 8.75 3.62 -15.26
N HIS A 72 7.69 2.81 -15.09
CA HIS A 72 7.47 2.01 -13.88
C HIS A 72 8.59 0.99 -13.61
N ILE A 73 9.24 0.46 -14.67
CA ILE A 73 10.35 -0.50 -14.55
C ILE A 73 11.58 0.22 -14.00
N ALA A 74 12.01 1.32 -14.63
CA ALA A 74 13.19 2.07 -14.18
C ALA A 74 13.02 2.63 -12.76
N ILE A 75 11.80 3.07 -12.40
CA ILE A 75 11.49 3.53 -11.04
C ILE A 75 11.61 2.37 -10.04
N ALA A 76 11.04 1.19 -10.36
CA ALA A 76 11.13 0.01 -9.50
C ALA A 76 12.57 -0.47 -9.32
N GLU A 77 13.38 -0.52 -10.39
CA GLU A 77 14.80 -0.84 -10.32
C GLU A 77 15.54 0.11 -9.38
N THR A 78 15.29 1.42 -9.50
CA THR A 78 15.87 2.42 -8.59
C THR A 78 15.46 2.14 -7.13
N TYR A 79 14.19 1.83 -6.86
CA TYR A 79 13.73 1.52 -5.51
C TYR A 79 14.39 0.27 -4.93
N PHE A 80 14.55 -0.78 -5.74
CA PHE A 80 15.21 -2.03 -5.31
C PHE A 80 16.70 -1.82 -5.03
N GLN A 81 17.39 -1.06 -5.87
CA GLN A 81 18.84 -0.79 -5.73
C GLN A 81 19.15 0.12 -4.53
N HIS A 82 18.25 1.05 -4.20
CA HIS A 82 18.50 2.04 -3.13
C HIS A 82 17.76 1.70 -1.82
N GLY A 83 17.29 0.46 -1.70
CA GLY A 83 16.94 -0.13 -0.40
C GLY A 83 15.55 0.22 0.10
N ALA A 84 14.56 0.30 -0.77
CA ALA A 84 13.16 0.18 -0.36
C ALA A 84 12.91 -1.19 0.27
N ASP A 85 12.13 -1.25 1.36
CA ASP A 85 11.82 -2.50 2.06
C ASP A 85 10.60 -3.21 1.44
N ALA A 86 9.74 -2.46 0.76
CA ALA A 86 8.67 -2.93 -0.12
C ALA A 86 8.37 -1.86 -1.19
N VAL A 87 7.71 -2.25 -2.28
CA VAL A 87 7.29 -1.34 -3.34
C VAL A 87 5.78 -1.39 -3.49
N SER A 88 5.12 -0.23 -3.43
CA SER A 88 3.69 -0.05 -3.67
C SER A 88 3.46 0.36 -5.13
N VAL A 89 2.55 -0.33 -5.81
CA VAL A 89 2.24 -0.09 -7.23
C VAL A 89 0.77 0.28 -7.38
N LEU A 90 0.49 1.52 -7.85
CA LEU A 90 -0.86 1.95 -8.18
C LEU A 90 -1.35 1.18 -9.40
N THR A 91 -2.46 0.44 -9.25
CA THR A 91 -3.08 -0.32 -10.34
C THR A 91 -4.41 0.26 -10.80
N ASP A 92 -5.02 1.18 -10.05
CA ASP A 92 -6.24 1.86 -10.46
C ASP A 92 -6.03 2.69 -11.74
N VAL A 93 -6.86 2.43 -12.75
CA VAL A 93 -6.73 3.03 -14.09
C VAL A 93 -7.35 4.42 -14.14
N ASN A 94 -8.55 4.57 -13.60
CA ASN A 94 -9.38 5.74 -13.84
C ASN A 94 -8.91 6.97 -13.05
N PHE A 95 -8.58 6.79 -11.79
CA PHE A 95 -8.28 7.88 -10.85
C PHE A 95 -6.79 8.10 -10.64
N PHE A 96 -5.97 7.04 -10.77
CA PHE A 96 -4.53 7.11 -10.51
C PHE A 96 -3.67 6.86 -11.76
N LYS A 97 -4.28 6.56 -12.91
CA LYS A 97 -3.60 6.24 -14.18
C LYS A 97 -2.59 5.10 -14.04
N GLY A 98 -2.90 4.16 -13.13
CA GLY A 98 -2.18 2.92 -12.93
C GLY A 98 -2.59 1.85 -13.95
N LYS A 99 -1.98 0.67 -13.84
CA LYS A 99 -2.34 -0.53 -14.61
C LYS A 99 -1.91 -1.77 -13.83
N ILE A 100 -2.70 -2.84 -13.90
CA ILE A 100 -2.33 -4.12 -13.27
C ILE A 100 -1.06 -4.72 -13.89
N GLU A 101 -0.81 -4.44 -15.18
CA GLU A 101 0.40 -4.88 -15.88
C GLU A 101 1.68 -4.32 -15.28
N TYR A 102 1.65 -3.12 -14.67
CA TYR A 102 2.82 -2.57 -13.99
C TYR A 102 3.29 -3.48 -12.85
N LEU A 103 2.34 -4.04 -12.11
CA LEU A 103 2.65 -4.99 -11.04
C LEU A 103 3.32 -6.24 -11.60
N ARG A 104 2.76 -6.84 -12.66
CA ARG A 104 3.31 -8.02 -13.34
C ARG A 104 4.72 -7.76 -13.89
N ASP A 105 4.91 -6.63 -14.55
CA ASP A 105 6.20 -6.31 -15.17
C ASP A 105 7.31 -6.17 -14.12
N ILE A 106 7.00 -5.58 -12.95
CA ILE A 106 7.92 -5.43 -11.82
C ILE A 106 8.13 -6.78 -11.11
N ALA A 107 7.11 -7.63 -11.02
CA ALA A 107 7.19 -8.92 -10.35
C ALA A 107 8.27 -9.85 -10.94
N ARG A 108 8.62 -9.68 -12.23
CA ARG A 108 9.64 -10.49 -12.93
C ARG A 108 11.06 -10.32 -12.36
N PHE A 109 11.33 -9.21 -11.69
CA PHE A 109 12.67 -8.90 -11.16
C PHE A 109 12.63 -8.39 -9.71
N LYS A 110 11.50 -8.53 -9.04
CA LYS A 110 11.35 -8.10 -7.64
C LYS A 110 12.29 -8.83 -6.70
N ASN A 111 12.83 -8.10 -5.75
CA ASN A 111 13.65 -8.63 -4.64
C ASN A 111 13.12 -8.25 -3.25
N VAL A 112 12.04 -7.47 -3.23
CA VAL A 112 11.26 -7.09 -2.04
C VAL A 112 9.76 -7.25 -2.32
N PRO A 113 8.91 -7.35 -1.28
CA PRO A 113 7.47 -7.49 -1.45
C PRO A 113 6.83 -6.37 -2.26
N LEU A 114 5.86 -6.72 -3.11
CA LEU A 114 5.05 -5.78 -3.88
C LEU A 114 3.67 -5.64 -3.25
N LEU A 115 3.27 -4.40 -2.97
CA LEU A 115 1.93 -4.02 -2.55
C LEU A 115 1.10 -3.59 -3.77
N ARG A 116 -0.01 -4.28 -4.06
CA ARG A 116 -1.04 -3.76 -4.97
C ARG A 116 -1.82 -2.66 -4.27
N LYS A 117 -1.64 -1.43 -4.71
CA LYS A 117 -2.38 -0.25 -4.21
C LYS A 117 -3.57 0.00 -5.13
N ASP A 118 -4.74 -0.47 -4.72
CA ASP A 118 -6.00 -0.39 -5.45
C ASP A 118 -7.18 -0.41 -4.47
N PHE A 119 -8.42 -0.25 -4.96
CA PHE A 119 -9.65 -0.36 -4.19
C PHE A 119 -10.20 -1.79 -4.33
N ILE A 120 -9.82 -2.65 -3.41
CA ILE A 120 -10.21 -4.07 -3.42
C ILE A 120 -11.54 -4.23 -2.65
N ILE A 121 -12.55 -4.77 -3.34
CA ILE A 121 -13.91 -4.96 -2.82
C ILE A 121 -14.44 -6.37 -3.05
N ASP A 122 -13.67 -7.24 -3.74
CA ASP A 122 -14.11 -8.56 -4.15
C ASP A 122 -12.93 -9.54 -4.20
N GLU A 123 -13.19 -10.80 -3.92
CA GLU A 123 -12.22 -11.90 -3.91
C GLU A 123 -11.52 -12.08 -5.27
N TYR A 124 -12.19 -11.84 -6.39
CA TYR A 124 -11.57 -11.93 -7.72
C TYR A 124 -10.38 -10.98 -7.87
N GLN A 125 -10.45 -9.79 -7.27
CA GLN A 125 -9.31 -8.86 -7.27
C GLN A 125 -8.14 -9.38 -6.41
N ILE A 126 -8.41 -10.19 -5.37
CA ILE A 126 -7.38 -10.81 -4.53
C ILE A 126 -6.63 -11.87 -5.34
N PHE A 127 -7.35 -12.77 -6.02
CA PHE A 127 -6.76 -13.76 -6.91
C PHE A 127 -5.98 -13.12 -8.06
N GLU A 128 -6.55 -12.10 -8.70
CA GLU A 128 -5.86 -11.29 -9.71
C GLU A 128 -4.56 -10.68 -9.16
N SER A 129 -4.58 -10.11 -7.95
CA SER A 129 -3.39 -9.54 -7.31
C SER A 129 -2.27 -10.56 -7.21
N LYS A 130 -2.58 -11.76 -6.71
CA LYS A 130 -1.62 -12.86 -6.58
C LYS A 130 -1.07 -13.29 -7.93
N ALA A 131 -1.96 -13.49 -8.91
CA ALA A 131 -1.63 -13.91 -10.27
C ALA A 131 -0.73 -12.92 -11.00
N PHE A 132 -0.85 -11.61 -10.68
CA PHE A 132 0.01 -10.55 -11.22
C PHE A 132 1.23 -10.24 -10.35
N GLY A 133 1.50 -11.04 -9.31
CA GLY A 133 2.74 -11.03 -8.54
C GLY A 133 2.77 -10.10 -7.34
N ALA A 134 1.60 -9.69 -6.81
CA ALA A 134 1.53 -9.05 -5.51
C ALA A 134 1.93 -10.01 -4.38
N ASP A 135 2.51 -9.46 -3.33
CA ASP A 135 2.77 -10.15 -2.05
C ASP A 135 1.89 -9.57 -0.94
N ILE A 136 1.47 -8.32 -1.11
CA ILE A 136 0.62 -7.56 -0.20
C ILE A 136 -0.52 -6.93 -0.99
N ILE A 137 -1.72 -6.90 -0.42
CA ILE A 137 -2.86 -6.14 -0.94
C ILE A 137 -3.28 -5.05 0.02
N LEU A 138 -3.91 -4.00 -0.51
CA LEU A 138 -4.56 -2.97 0.27
C LEU A 138 -6.03 -3.31 0.48
N LEU A 139 -6.50 -3.29 1.73
CA LEU A 139 -7.91 -3.18 2.06
C LEU A 139 -8.16 -1.83 2.74
N ILE A 140 -9.25 -1.15 2.38
CA ILE A 140 -9.57 0.19 2.89
C ILE A 140 -10.81 0.11 3.78
N SER A 141 -10.65 0.37 5.07
CA SER A 141 -11.76 0.22 6.04
C SER A 141 -12.89 1.22 5.82
N GLU A 142 -12.62 2.37 5.18
CA GLU A 142 -13.63 3.37 4.85
C GLU A 142 -14.73 2.79 3.95
N ILE A 143 -14.36 1.99 2.96
CA ILE A 143 -15.25 1.46 1.93
C ILE A 143 -15.78 0.04 2.23
N LEU A 144 -15.26 -0.63 3.26
CA LEU A 144 -15.59 -2.00 3.61
C LEU A 144 -16.33 -2.06 4.95
N SER A 145 -17.30 -2.96 5.05
CA SER A 145 -17.90 -3.35 6.33
C SER A 145 -16.97 -4.25 7.12
N LYS A 146 -17.22 -4.41 8.43
CA LYS A 146 -16.46 -5.31 9.29
C LYS A 146 -16.39 -6.75 8.74
N ASN A 147 -17.51 -7.27 8.24
CA ASN A 147 -17.57 -8.63 7.69
C ASN A 147 -16.75 -8.74 6.41
N GLN A 148 -16.86 -7.77 5.50
CA GLN A 148 -16.05 -7.75 4.27
C GLN A 148 -14.55 -7.68 4.56
N ILE A 149 -14.12 -6.88 5.54
CA ILE A 149 -12.71 -6.83 5.97
C ILE A 149 -12.25 -8.24 6.39
N ALA A 150 -13.03 -8.92 7.25
CA ALA A 150 -12.68 -10.26 7.72
C ALA A 150 -12.64 -11.29 6.57
N GLU A 151 -13.66 -11.33 5.73
CA GLU A 151 -13.78 -12.26 4.60
C GLU A 151 -12.64 -12.06 3.57
N LEU A 152 -12.39 -10.81 3.17
CA LEU A 152 -11.32 -10.51 2.19
C LEU A 152 -9.92 -10.72 2.79
N THR A 153 -9.71 -10.44 4.08
CA THR A 153 -8.44 -10.72 4.74
C THR A 153 -8.18 -12.23 4.79
N GLN A 154 -9.20 -13.02 5.14
CA GLN A 154 -9.09 -14.47 5.17
C GLN A 154 -8.77 -15.04 3.78
N ALA A 155 -9.51 -14.62 2.74
CA ALA A 155 -9.26 -15.02 1.36
C ALA A 155 -7.83 -14.69 0.89
N ALA A 156 -7.30 -13.52 1.27
CA ALA A 156 -5.93 -13.14 0.97
C ALA A 156 -4.90 -14.07 1.64
N TYR A 157 -5.09 -14.38 2.92
CA TYR A 157 -4.18 -15.24 3.66
C TYR A 157 -4.19 -16.69 3.16
N GLU A 158 -5.34 -17.21 2.71
CA GLU A 158 -5.47 -18.55 2.15
C GLU A 158 -4.61 -18.78 0.90
N ILE A 159 -4.36 -17.72 0.12
CA ILE A 159 -3.50 -17.78 -1.06
C ILE A 159 -2.11 -17.14 -0.83
N GLY A 160 -1.74 -16.90 0.44
CA GLY A 160 -0.41 -16.45 0.85
C GLY A 160 -0.10 -14.97 0.61
N LEU A 161 -1.11 -14.10 0.50
CA LEU A 161 -0.94 -12.65 0.48
C LEU A 161 -0.95 -12.08 1.91
N GLU A 162 -0.19 -11.01 2.15
CA GLU A 162 -0.38 -10.14 3.31
C GLU A 162 -1.43 -9.06 3.02
N VAL A 163 -2.04 -8.53 4.08
CA VAL A 163 -3.03 -7.45 3.98
C VAL A 163 -2.52 -6.22 4.73
N LEU A 164 -2.37 -5.10 4.04
CA LEU A 164 -2.27 -3.77 4.62
C LEU A 164 -3.70 -3.21 4.74
N LEU A 165 -4.23 -3.14 5.97
CA LEU A 165 -5.56 -2.59 6.22
C LEU A 165 -5.47 -1.10 6.54
N GLU A 166 -5.90 -0.26 5.60
CA GLU A 166 -5.83 1.21 5.69
C GLU A 166 -7.00 1.79 6.50
N LEU A 167 -6.66 2.70 7.42
CA LEU A 167 -7.57 3.48 8.25
C LEU A 167 -7.37 4.98 8.00
N HIS A 168 -8.47 5.75 8.14
CA HIS A 168 -8.45 7.21 8.05
C HIS A 168 -8.89 7.89 9.35
N SER A 169 -9.53 7.15 10.25
CA SER A 169 -10.02 7.69 11.53
C SER A 169 -10.06 6.63 12.64
N GLU A 170 -10.09 7.11 13.87
CA GLU A 170 -10.19 6.26 15.06
C GLU A 170 -11.48 5.44 15.12
N GLU A 171 -12.60 5.98 14.61
CA GLU A 171 -13.88 5.30 14.61
C GLU A 171 -13.84 3.97 13.86
N GLN A 172 -12.93 3.85 12.90
CA GLN A 172 -12.77 2.65 12.08
C GLN A 172 -12.11 1.49 12.85
N LEU A 173 -11.46 1.74 13.97
CA LEU A 173 -10.89 0.69 14.85
C LEU A 173 -11.95 -0.34 15.28
N LYS A 174 -13.22 0.06 15.40
CA LYS A 174 -14.33 -0.83 15.77
C LYS A 174 -14.64 -1.91 14.72
N LYS A 175 -14.18 -1.72 13.48
CA LYS A 175 -14.36 -2.67 12.37
C LYS A 175 -13.29 -3.75 12.34
N ILE A 176 -12.20 -3.61 13.10
CA ILE A 176 -10.98 -4.41 12.94
C ILE A 176 -10.95 -5.55 13.94
N ASP A 177 -10.62 -6.73 13.46
CA ASP A 177 -10.15 -7.83 14.27
C ASP A 177 -8.60 -7.84 14.25
N PHE A 178 -7.99 -7.41 15.34
CA PHE A 178 -6.53 -7.35 15.47
C PHE A 178 -5.86 -8.72 15.64
N HIS A 179 -6.60 -9.80 15.84
CA HIS A 179 -6.06 -11.15 15.75
C HIS A 179 -5.78 -11.54 14.29
N LEU A 180 -6.62 -11.08 13.40
CA LEU A 180 -6.53 -11.33 11.95
C LEU A 180 -5.66 -10.28 11.25
N ASN A 181 -5.87 -8.99 11.55
CA ASN A 181 -5.21 -7.87 10.83
C ASN A 181 -4.01 -7.36 11.63
N LYS A 182 -2.80 -7.79 11.25
CA LYS A 182 -1.54 -7.47 11.94
C LYS A 182 -0.74 -6.34 11.29
N LEU A 183 -1.09 -5.89 10.09
CA LEU A 183 -0.45 -4.78 9.40
C LEU A 183 -1.48 -3.70 9.11
N ILE A 184 -1.37 -2.58 9.80
CA ILE A 184 -2.32 -1.47 9.76
C ILE A 184 -1.68 -0.25 9.11
N GLY A 185 -2.30 0.22 8.02
CA GLY A 185 -1.99 1.50 7.41
C GLY A 185 -2.81 2.63 8.04
N ILE A 186 -2.19 3.74 8.37
CA ILE A 186 -2.89 4.94 8.83
C ILE A 186 -2.64 6.04 7.82
N ASN A 187 -3.66 6.40 7.07
CA ASN A 187 -3.58 7.43 6.06
C ASN A 187 -3.87 8.80 6.68
N ASN A 188 -2.84 9.65 6.71
CA ASN A 188 -2.92 11.02 7.24
C ASN A 188 -3.71 11.98 6.32
N ARG A 189 -4.09 11.52 5.12
CA ARG A 189 -4.89 12.32 4.18
C ARG A 189 -6.37 12.05 4.38
N ASN A 190 -7.13 13.09 4.68
CA ASN A 190 -8.58 13.03 4.67
C ASN A 190 -9.09 12.91 3.22
N LEU A 191 -9.93 11.91 2.94
CA LEU A 191 -10.43 11.67 1.59
C LEU A 191 -11.54 12.62 1.15
N ASN A 192 -12.12 13.41 2.06
CA ASN A 192 -13.18 14.36 1.76
C ASN A 192 -12.65 15.72 1.29
N ASP A 193 -11.60 16.24 1.94
CA ASP A 193 -11.05 17.59 1.72
C ASP A 193 -9.58 17.59 1.31
N PHE A 194 -8.95 16.41 1.25
CA PHE A 194 -7.55 16.16 0.95
C PHE A 194 -6.57 16.84 1.93
N SER A 195 -7.02 17.34 3.06
CA SER A 195 -6.14 17.82 4.12
C SER A 195 -5.25 16.70 4.66
N VAL A 196 -4.07 17.05 5.16
CA VAL A 196 -3.07 16.08 5.65
C VAL A 196 -2.63 16.47 7.04
N ASP A 197 -2.78 15.53 8.01
CA ASP A 197 -2.34 15.72 9.39
C ASP A 197 -1.64 14.47 9.93
N LEU A 198 -0.32 14.56 10.17
CA LEU A 198 0.50 13.46 10.73
C LEU A 198 0.05 13.03 12.14
N ASN A 199 -0.66 13.90 12.88
CA ASN A 199 -1.23 13.53 14.16
C ASN A 199 -2.25 12.40 14.06
N THR A 200 -2.85 12.17 12.90
CA THR A 200 -3.72 11.00 12.65
C THR A 200 -2.97 9.71 12.95
N SER A 201 -1.79 9.50 12.35
CA SER A 201 -0.94 8.33 12.63
C SER A 201 -0.52 8.28 14.10
N ILE A 202 -0.07 9.39 14.68
CA ILE A 202 0.41 9.46 16.06
C ILE A 202 -0.70 9.11 17.07
N ASN A 203 -1.92 9.55 16.85
CA ASN A 203 -3.03 9.32 17.77
C ASN A 203 -3.61 7.92 17.66
N ILE A 204 -3.74 7.40 16.44
CA ILE A 204 -4.29 6.07 16.22
C ILE A 204 -3.28 4.99 16.64
N SER A 205 -1.98 5.14 16.34
CA SER A 205 -0.95 4.16 16.71
C SER A 205 -0.93 3.84 18.21
N LYS A 206 -1.16 4.83 19.07
CA LYS A 206 -1.22 4.67 20.53
C LYS A 206 -2.37 3.78 21.05
N LYS A 207 -3.35 3.48 20.19
CA LYS A 207 -4.55 2.71 20.51
C LYS A 207 -4.51 1.30 19.95
N LEU A 208 -3.49 0.99 19.16
CA LEU A 208 -3.30 -0.32 18.57
C LEU A 208 -2.61 -1.27 19.56
N PRO A 209 -2.89 -2.58 19.51
CA PRO A 209 -2.13 -3.57 20.26
C PRO A 209 -0.64 -3.58 19.88
N ASP A 210 0.24 -3.92 20.83
CA ASP A 210 1.69 -3.90 20.65
C ASP A 210 2.21 -4.88 19.57
N ASP A 211 1.45 -5.92 19.27
CA ASP A 211 1.79 -6.93 18.26
C ASP A 211 1.29 -6.56 16.84
N VAL A 212 0.66 -5.39 16.67
CA VAL A 212 0.24 -4.83 15.39
C VAL A 212 1.34 -3.96 14.82
N LYS A 213 1.62 -4.12 13.53
CA LYS A 213 2.58 -3.32 12.77
C LYS A 213 1.90 -2.12 12.14
N VAL A 214 2.50 -0.96 12.28
CA VAL A 214 1.92 0.32 11.87
C VAL A 214 2.68 0.93 10.70
N VAL A 215 1.95 1.23 9.63
CA VAL A 215 2.44 1.98 8.46
C VAL A 215 1.79 3.35 8.45
N SER A 216 2.57 4.43 8.44
CA SER A 216 2.06 5.80 8.24
C SER A 216 2.09 6.16 6.77
N GLU A 217 0.96 6.65 6.25
CA GLU A 217 0.79 7.00 4.84
C GLU A 217 0.45 8.48 4.67
N SER A 218 0.98 9.11 3.65
CA SER A 218 0.78 10.52 3.30
C SER A 218 1.40 11.52 4.29
N GLY A 219 1.82 12.68 3.76
CA GLY A 219 2.18 13.85 4.56
C GLY A 219 3.61 13.90 5.08
N ILE A 220 4.43 12.91 4.85
CA ILE A 220 5.84 12.85 5.29
C ILE A 220 6.69 13.68 4.32
N LYS A 221 7.43 14.68 4.86
CA LYS A 221 8.17 15.67 4.06
C LYS A 221 9.63 15.84 4.48
N ASN A 222 9.97 15.54 5.72
CA ASN A 222 11.28 15.83 6.29
C ASN A 222 11.66 14.85 7.40
N LYS A 223 12.89 14.97 7.92
CA LYS A 223 13.44 14.13 8.98
C LYS A 223 12.63 14.20 10.28
N ASP A 224 12.13 15.40 10.65
CA ASP A 224 11.40 15.59 11.89
C ASP A 224 10.07 14.83 11.87
N ASP A 225 9.39 14.76 10.71
CA ASP A 225 8.18 13.97 10.54
C ASP A 225 8.46 12.49 10.86
N ILE A 226 9.53 11.93 10.29
CA ILE A 226 9.92 10.52 10.52
C ILE A 226 10.27 10.28 11.98
N PHE A 227 11.00 11.20 12.59
CA PHE A 227 11.36 11.11 14.00
C PHE A 227 10.13 11.11 14.92
N GLN A 228 9.13 11.96 14.64
CA GLN A 228 7.87 11.95 15.39
C GLN A 228 7.10 10.64 15.21
N LEU A 229 7.03 10.10 13.99
CA LEU A 229 6.39 8.81 13.73
C LEU A 229 7.10 7.67 14.46
N LYS A 230 8.44 7.62 14.40
CA LYS A 230 9.27 6.61 15.08
C LYS A 230 9.05 6.62 16.59
N LYS A 231 8.99 7.81 17.22
CA LYS A 231 8.70 7.97 18.66
C LYS A 231 7.31 7.46 19.07
N ASN A 232 6.40 7.34 18.13
CA ASN A 232 5.03 6.89 18.36
C ASN A 232 4.76 5.49 17.80
N ASN A 233 5.78 4.62 17.79
CA ASN A 233 5.68 3.20 17.41
C ASN A 233 5.17 2.96 15.98
N VAL A 234 5.53 3.84 15.03
CA VAL A 234 5.31 3.58 13.61
C VAL A 234 6.47 2.74 13.09
N ASP A 235 6.16 1.58 12.51
CA ASP A 235 7.13 0.59 12.02
C ASP A 235 7.60 0.88 10.60
N ALA A 236 6.73 1.45 9.78
CA ALA A 236 7.04 1.75 8.38
C ALA A 236 6.32 3.03 7.90
N ILE A 237 6.81 3.57 6.79
CA ILE A 237 6.16 4.66 6.06
C ILE A 237 5.86 4.23 4.63
N LEU A 238 4.69 4.65 4.10
CA LEU A 238 4.38 4.55 2.69
C LEU A 238 4.48 5.94 2.07
N ILE A 239 5.39 6.09 1.10
CA ILE A 239 5.75 7.38 0.54
C ILE A 239 5.85 7.33 -0.99
N GLY A 240 5.06 8.18 -1.65
CA GLY A 240 5.04 8.28 -3.11
C GLY A 240 5.27 9.70 -3.61
N GLU A 241 4.51 10.67 -3.12
CA GLU A 241 4.56 12.05 -3.61
C GLU A 241 6.00 12.62 -3.53
N TYR A 242 6.67 12.49 -2.39
CA TYR A 242 8.04 12.94 -2.19
C TYR A 242 9.02 12.35 -3.20
N LEU A 243 8.92 11.05 -3.48
CA LEU A 243 9.80 10.36 -4.43
C LEU A 243 9.44 10.70 -5.88
N MET A 244 8.15 10.70 -6.23
CA MET A 244 7.70 10.90 -7.60
C MET A 244 7.83 12.34 -8.10
N THR A 245 7.84 13.33 -7.21
CA THR A 245 8.07 14.75 -7.56
C THR A 245 9.55 15.12 -7.58
N SER A 246 10.43 14.26 -7.09
CA SER A 246 11.88 14.52 -7.11
C SER A 246 12.46 14.42 -8.52
N ASP A 247 13.35 15.34 -8.87
CA ASP A 247 14.14 15.28 -10.10
C ASP A 247 15.12 14.09 -10.09
N ASN A 248 15.59 13.70 -8.88
CA ASN A 248 16.47 12.56 -8.68
C ASN A 248 15.90 11.63 -7.60
N ILE A 249 15.21 10.57 -8.07
CA ILE A 249 14.57 9.57 -7.20
C ILE A 249 15.59 8.83 -6.34
N GLU A 250 16.76 8.49 -6.90
CA GLU A 250 17.86 7.81 -6.21
C GLU A 250 18.31 8.62 -4.98
N ALA A 251 18.65 9.89 -5.19
CA ALA A 251 19.09 10.78 -4.11
C ALA A 251 17.99 10.97 -3.06
N ALA A 252 16.74 11.12 -3.50
CA ALA A 252 15.60 11.29 -2.59
C ALA A 252 15.37 10.04 -1.72
N LEU A 253 15.44 8.84 -2.29
CA LEU A 253 15.27 7.60 -1.54
C LEU A 253 16.45 7.34 -0.59
N THR A 254 17.68 7.61 -1.03
CA THR A 254 18.88 7.50 -0.18
C THR A 254 18.77 8.41 1.03
N GLN A 255 18.41 9.68 0.82
CA GLN A 255 18.21 10.63 1.91
C GLN A 255 17.09 10.19 2.87
N LEU A 256 15.98 9.71 2.34
CA LEU A 256 14.88 9.19 3.13
C LEU A 256 15.32 8.02 4.01
N LYS A 257 16.13 7.12 3.48
CA LYS A 257 16.69 5.98 4.21
C LYS A 257 17.60 6.42 5.35
N GLU A 258 18.45 7.41 5.12
CA GLU A 258 19.27 8.02 6.17
C GLU A 258 18.41 8.57 7.32
N TRP A 259 17.30 9.25 6.99
CA TRP A 259 16.37 9.77 8.01
C TRP A 259 15.72 8.63 8.82
N CYS A 260 15.30 7.56 8.16
CA CYS A 260 14.67 6.40 8.81
C CYS A 260 15.64 5.64 9.73
N GLN A 261 16.92 5.62 9.40
CA GLN A 261 17.97 4.93 10.17
C GLN A 261 18.54 5.76 11.30
N SER A 262 18.43 7.10 11.24
CA SER A 262 19.04 8.00 12.23
C SER A 262 18.47 7.76 13.63
N GLU A 263 19.34 7.75 14.63
CA GLU A 263 18.96 7.59 16.04
C GLU A 263 18.40 8.88 16.67
N ASN A 264 18.68 10.06 16.08
CA ASN A 264 18.15 11.38 16.47
C ASN A 264 18.20 12.36 15.30
#